data_d01e291a7e91fcf0e7144e72670347ca
#
_entry.id   d01e291a7e91fcf0e7144e72670347ca
#
_cell.length_a   1.000
_cell.length_b   1.000
_cell.length_c   1.000
_cell.angle_alpha   90.00
_cell.angle_beta   90.00
_cell.angle_gamma   90.00
#
_symmetry.space_group_name_H-M   'P 1'
#
loop_
_entity.id
_entity.type
_entity.pdbx_description
1 polymer ?
#
loop_
_entity_poly.entity_id
_entity_poly.type
_entity_poly.pdbx_seq_one_letter_code
_entity_poly.pdbx_strand_id
1 'polypeptide(L)'
;MVGPAMPAVTIHELRKRFPRTTALDGLSFTVQAGEVVGLLGANGAGKTTTLHILLGLILPSAGRVEVFGQAPRAHRKAALRRVGFASPEALMDWRLTVAENLRVFAGLYDVPREAVPRMIERFELDPMADQPFGELSLGQQTRAGLARALLHDPDLLVLDEPTASLDPDIADKTRQLLLRVRRERGLAILYSSHNMTEVEDVCDRVVFVHHGRVVAEGTPLAVSRQVLGSDALDAASMEEVFLKISRDGVA
;
A
#
# COMPACT_ATOMS: atom_id res chain seq x y z
N MET A 1 -24.63 -17.53 -11.71
CA MET A 1 -24.07 -17.14 -10.40
C MET A 1 -22.58 -16.96 -10.60
N VAL A 2 -22.08 -15.74 -10.57
CA VAL A 2 -20.63 -15.46 -10.58
C VAL A 2 -20.13 -15.89 -9.21
N GLY A 3 -19.22 -16.88 -9.16
CA GLY A 3 -18.57 -17.29 -7.92
C GLY A 3 -17.87 -16.11 -7.27
N PRO A 4 -17.57 -16.15 -5.96
CA PRO A 4 -16.86 -15.07 -5.28
C PRO A 4 -15.56 -14.79 -6.03
N ALA A 5 -15.34 -13.51 -6.39
CA ALA A 5 -14.11 -13.09 -7.06
C ALA A 5 -12.91 -13.48 -6.19
N MET A 6 -11.84 -13.99 -6.82
CA MET A 6 -10.62 -14.37 -6.12
C MET A 6 -10.02 -13.13 -5.43
N PRO A 7 -9.70 -13.20 -4.13
CA PRO A 7 -9.04 -12.10 -3.44
C PRO A 7 -7.71 -11.71 -4.11
N ALA A 8 -7.42 -10.42 -4.14
CA ALA A 8 -6.11 -9.92 -4.59
C ALA A 8 -4.99 -10.34 -3.63
N VAL A 9 -5.29 -10.32 -2.32
CA VAL A 9 -4.37 -10.76 -1.27
C VAL A 9 -5.10 -11.66 -0.28
N THR A 10 -4.47 -12.77 0.11
CA THR A 10 -4.88 -13.59 1.25
C THR A 10 -3.69 -13.77 2.18
N ILE A 11 -3.84 -13.41 3.43
CA ILE A 11 -2.87 -13.62 4.50
C ILE A 11 -3.53 -14.46 5.58
N HIS A 12 -2.89 -15.56 5.98
CA HIS A 12 -3.44 -16.48 6.97
C HIS A 12 -2.38 -16.89 7.99
N GLU A 13 -2.64 -16.61 9.28
CA GLU A 13 -1.81 -16.94 10.42
C GLU A 13 -0.33 -16.56 10.23
N LEU A 14 -0.09 -15.41 9.58
CA LEU A 14 1.24 -14.98 9.20
C LEU A 14 2.08 -14.67 10.44
N ARG A 15 3.24 -15.32 10.55
CA ARG A 15 4.19 -15.12 11.64
C ARG A 15 5.56 -14.76 11.10
N LYS A 16 6.21 -13.81 11.76
CA LYS A 16 7.60 -13.47 11.46
C LYS A 16 8.36 -13.18 12.74
N ARG A 17 9.42 -13.96 12.96
CA ARG A 17 10.38 -13.77 14.05
C ARG A 17 11.73 -13.37 13.48
N PHE A 18 12.31 -12.33 14.03
CA PHE A 18 13.71 -11.97 13.88
C PHE A 18 14.47 -12.37 15.14
N PRO A 19 15.81 -12.40 15.13
CA PRO A 19 16.59 -12.88 16.29
C PRO A 19 16.25 -12.22 17.63
N ARG A 20 15.78 -10.97 17.60
CA ARG A 20 15.50 -10.17 18.82
C ARG A 20 14.03 -9.74 18.96
N THR A 21 13.17 -10.01 17.97
CA THR A 21 11.82 -9.46 17.93
C THR A 21 10.86 -10.36 17.17
N THR A 22 9.64 -10.50 17.67
CA THR A 22 8.53 -11.06 16.90
C THR A 22 7.80 -9.89 16.22
N ALA A 23 7.94 -9.78 14.91
CA ALA A 23 7.32 -8.71 14.13
C ALA A 23 5.87 -9.01 13.76
N LEU A 24 5.55 -10.31 13.51
CA LEU A 24 4.19 -10.76 13.19
C LEU A 24 3.87 -12.01 14.02
N ASP A 25 2.66 -12.06 14.57
CA ASP A 25 2.22 -13.13 15.47
C ASP A 25 0.80 -13.61 15.17
N GLY A 26 0.60 -14.24 14.00
CA GLY A 26 -0.69 -14.80 13.58
C GLY A 26 -1.58 -13.79 12.84
N LEU A 27 -0.98 -12.87 12.07
CA LEU A 27 -1.71 -11.88 11.28
C LEU A 27 -2.54 -12.57 10.19
N SER A 28 -3.84 -12.25 10.11
CA SER A 28 -4.74 -12.81 9.09
C SER A 28 -5.69 -11.73 8.58
N PHE A 29 -5.74 -11.51 7.26
CA PHE A 29 -6.72 -10.65 6.57
C PHE A 29 -6.70 -10.93 5.07
N THR A 30 -7.65 -10.35 4.34
CA THR A 30 -7.74 -10.42 2.88
C THR A 30 -7.84 -9.03 2.26
N VAL A 31 -7.54 -8.91 0.97
CA VAL A 31 -7.86 -7.74 0.13
C VAL A 31 -8.63 -8.25 -1.07
N GLN A 32 -9.84 -7.74 -1.31
CA GLN A 32 -10.63 -8.13 -2.46
C GLN A 32 -10.17 -7.41 -3.73
N ALA A 33 -10.53 -7.94 -4.90
CA ALA A 33 -10.29 -7.23 -6.15
C ALA A 33 -11.04 -5.89 -6.16
N GLY A 34 -10.36 -4.80 -6.53
CA GLY A 34 -10.92 -3.45 -6.57
C GLY A 34 -11.12 -2.78 -5.21
N GLU A 35 -10.79 -3.45 -4.11
CA GLU A 35 -10.90 -2.92 -2.75
C GLU A 35 -9.67 -2.10 -2.37
N VAL A 36 -9.87 -1.01 -1.61
CA VAL A 36 -8.80 -0.27 -0.94
C VAL A 36 -8.80 -0.65 0.53
N VAL A 37 -7.75 -1.33 0.97
CA VAL A 37 -7.57 -1.73 2.37
C VAL A 37 -6.44 -0.93 3.00
N GLY A 38 -6.75 -0.24 4.09
CA GLY A 38 -5.77 0.45 4.93
C GLY A 38 -5.15 -0.51 5.95
N LEU A 39 -3.83 -0.69 5.91
CA LEU A 39 -3.08 -1.42 6.92
C LEU A 39 -2.52 -0.43 7.95
N LEU A 40 -3.17 -0.33 9.10
CA LEU A 40 -2.92 0.68 10.11
C LEU A 40 -2.16 0.14 11.30
N GLY A 41 -1.50 1.03 12.02
CA GLY A 41 -0.82 0.71 13.26
C GLY A 41 0.39 1.59 13.51
N ALA A 42 0.87 1.61 14.74
CA ALA A 42 2.05 2.35 15.14
C ALA A 42 3.32 1.87 14.41
N ASN A 43 4.38 2.68 14.48
CA ASN A 43 5.69 2.24 14.01
C ASN A 43 6.13 0.98 14.78
N GLY A 44 6.63 -0.01 14.03
CA GLY A 44 6.97 -1.32 14.60
C GLY A 44 5.79 -2.29 14.77
N ALA A 45 4.56 -1.94 14.42
CA ALA A 45 3.40 -2.83 14.50
C ALA A 45 3.48 -4.05 13.55
N GLY A 46 4.35 -4.01 12.52
CA GLY A 46 4.53 -5.09 11.56
C GLY A 46 4.07 -4.77 10.12
N LYS A 47 3.61 -3.54 9.84
CA LYS A 47 3.09 -3.12 8.52
C LYS A 47 4.09 -3.39 7.40
N THR A 48 5.24 -2.73 7.40
CA THR A 48 6.31 -2.89 6.39
C THR A 48 6.80 -4.35 6.28
N THR A 49 6.91 -5.07 7.42
CA THR A 49 7.26 -6.49 7.40
C THR A 49 6.21 -7.32 6.65
N THR A 50 4.93 -7.04 6.84
CA THR A 50 3.82 -7.68 6.11
C THR A 50 3.92 -7.42 4.62
N LEU A 51 4.13 -6.16 4.21
CA LEU A 51 4.29 -5.78 2.81
C LEU A 51 5.52 -6.44 2.18
N HIS A 52 6.66 -6.48 2.87
CA HIS A 52 7.87 -7.15 2.37
C HIS A 52 7.69 -8.67 2.21
N ILE A 53 6.93 -9.33 3.08
CA ILE A 53 6.59 -10.75 2.91
C ILE A 53 5.65 -10.93 1.71
N LEU A 54 4.65 -10.07 1.54
CA LEU A 54 3.74 -10.05 0.40
C LEU A 54 4.50 -9.91 -0.92
N LEU A 55 5.52 -9.07 -0.97
CA LEU A 55 6.39 -8.86 -2.13
C LEU A 55 7.44 -9.96 -2.31
N GLY A 56 7.48 -10.96 -1.41
CA GLY A 56 8.47 -12.04 -1.45
C GLY A 56 9.91 -11.57 -1.18
N LEU A 57 10.10 -10.42 -0.56
CA LEU A 57 11.40 -9.88 -0.15
C LEU A 57 11.89 -10.50 1.15
N ILE A 58 10.96 -10.86 2.05
CA ILE A 58 11.23 -11.50 3.34
C ILE A 58 10.43 -12.81 3.41
N LEU A 59 11.03 -13.84 4.01
CA LEU A 59 10.35 -15.10 4.26
C LEU A 59 9.55 -15.05 5.56
N PRO A 60 8.30 -15.52 5.59
CA PRO A 60 7.59 -15.74 6.84
C PRO A 60 8.25 -16.84 7.66
N SER A 61 8.08 -16.82 8.99
CA SER A 61 8.48 -17.90 9.88
C SER A 61 7.41 -19.01 9.94
N ALA A 62 6.13 -18.64 9.76
CA ALA A 62 4.99 -19.56 9.65
C ALA A 62 3.81 -18.83 9.00
N GLY A 63 2.74 -19.56 8.67
CA GLY A 63 1.58 -19.02 7.98
C GLY A 63 1.77 -18.97 6.47
N ARG A 64 0.81 -18.36 5.77
CA ARG A 64 0.84 -18.28 4.31
C ARG A 64 0.39 -16.91 3.82
N VAL A 65 0.94 -16.53 2.66
CA VAL A 65 0.55 -15.35 1.89
C VAL A 65 0.31 -15.78 0.46
N GLU A 66 -0.79 -15.32 -0.11
CA GLU A 66 -1.13 -15.53 -1.51
C GLU A 66 -1.48 -14.19 -2.15
N VAL A 67 -1.02 -13.99 -3.39
CA VAL A 67 -1.37 -12.88 -4.26
C VAL A 67 -2.07 -13.47 -5.47
N PHE A 68 -3.36 -13.16 -5.65
CA PHE A 68 -4.22 -13.78 -6.65
C PHE A 68 -4.13 -15.31 -6.63
N GLY A 69 -4.19 -15.92 -5.44
CA GLY A 69 -4.11 -17.36 -5.23
C GLY A 69 -2.73 -17.98 -5.45
N GLN A 70 -1.69 -17.18 -5.65
CA GLN A 70 -0.33 -17.67 -5.87
C GLN A 70 0.58 -17.27 -4.70
N ALA A 71 1.37 -18.23 -4.20
CA ALA A 71 2.40 -17.91 -3.21
C ALA A 71 3.52 -17.09 -3.87
N PRO A 72 3.80 -15.84 -3.41
CA PRO A 72 4.77 -14.94 -4.07
C PRO A 72 6.16 -15.54 -4.20
N ARG A 73 6.55 -16.44 -3.30
CA ARG A 73 7.86 -17.11 -3.34
C ARG A 73 7.94 -18.17 -4.44
N ALA A 74 6.90 -19.00 -4.57
CA ALA A 74 6.91 -20.12 -5.51
C ALA A 74 6.72 -19.64 -6.96
N HIS A 75 5.95 -18.56 -7.15
CA HIS A 75 5.55 -18.02 -8.44
C HIS A 75 5.91 -16.54 -8.57
N ARG A 76 7.08 -16.14 -8.08
CA ARG A 76 7.49 -14.74 -7.94
C ARG A 76 7.26 -13.90 -9.20
N LYS A 77 7.72 -14.38 -10.36
CA LYS A 77 7.58 -13.63 -11.61
C LYS A 77 6.11 -13.40 -12.00
N ALA A 78 5.28 -14.44 -11.87
CA ALA A 78 3.86 -14.34 -12.22
C ALA A 78 3.08 -13.48 -11.22
N ALA A 79 3.32 -13.67 -9.90
CA ALA A 79 2.66 -12.89 -8.85
C ALA A 79 3.05 -11.40 -8.92
N LEU A 80 4.35 -11.09 -9.03
CA LEU A 80 4.83 -9.71 -9.01
C LEU A 80 4.59 -8.93 -10.30
N ARG A 81 4.34 -9.61 -11.43
CA ARG A 81 3.88 -8.92 -12.66
C ARG A 81 2.53 -8.25 -12.51
N ARG A 82 1.72 -8.69 -11.54
CA ARG A 82 0.40 -8.14 -11.23
C ARG A 82 0.41 -7.16 -10.05
N VAL A 83 1.60 -6.86 -9.49
CA VAL A 83 1.76 -6.03 -8.30
C VAL A 83 2.61 -4.82 -8.60
N GLY A 84 2.06 -3.63 -8.43
CA GLY A 84 2.80 -2.38 -8.33
C GLY A 84 3.20 -2.12 -6.87
N PHE A 85 4.40 -1.61 -6.65
CA PHE A 85 4.86 -1.24 -5.31
C PHE A 85 5.47 0.16 -5.31
N ALA A 86 5.03 1.00 -4.38
CA ALA A 86 5.66 2.28 -4.11
C ALA A 86 5.85 2.48 -2.60
N SER A 87 7.01 3.00 -2.23
CA SER A 87 7.36 3.46 -0.90
C SER A 87 8.39 4.58 -1.01
N PRO A 88 8.58 5.41 0.02
CA PRO A 88 9.64 6.42 0.04
C PRO A 88 11.04 5.84 -0.14
N GLU A 89 11.25 4.57 0.24
CA GLU A 89 12.54 3.86 0.12
C GLU A 89 12.73 3.18 -1.24
N ALA A 90 11.65 2.97 -2.01
CA ALA A 90 11.70 2.31 -3.31
C ALA A 90 12.12 3.30 -4.42
N LEU A 91 13.34 3.81 -4.29
CA LEU A 91 13.89 4.88 -5.10
C LEU A 91 14.16 4.44 -6.56
N MET A 92 14.05 5.40 -7.46
CA MET A 92 14.57 5.37 -8.82
C MET A 92 16.05 5.80 -8.80
N ASP A 93 16.82 5.56 -9.86
CA ASP A 93 18.21 6.04 -9.92
C ASP A 93 18.21 7.58 -9.92
N TRP A 94 18.86 8.14 -8.92
CA TRP A 94 18.89 9.58 -8.66
C TRP A 94 19.62 10.40 -9.73
N ARG A 95 20.46 9.75 -10.53
CA ARG A 95 21.25 10.37 -11.63
C ARG A 95 20.52 10.35 -12.97
N LEU A 96 19.60 9.40 -13.14
CA LEU A 96 18.79 9.31 -14.36
C LEU A 96 17.62 10.29 -14.30
N THR A 97 17.21 10.78 -15.45
CA THR A 97 15.99 11.58 -15.56
C THR A 97 14.76 10.74 -15.24
N VAL A 98 13.62 11.39 -14.97
CA VAL A 98 12.35 10.69 -14.78
C VAL A 98 12.02 9.79 -15.96
N ALA A 99 12.14 10.31 -17.18
CA ALA A 99 11.85 9.56 -18.41
C ALA A 99 12.81 8.38 -18.61
N GLU A 100 14.10 8.53 -18.31
CA GLU A 100 15.08 7.44 -18.38
C GLU A 100 14.79 6.35 -17.37
N ASN A 101 14.51 6.71 -16.12
CA ASN A 101 14.09 5.77 -15.09
C ASN A 101 12.87 4.96 -15.54
N LEU A 102 11.82 5.61 -16.02
CA LEU A 102 10.61 4.93 -16.50
C LEU A 102 10.91 4.00 -17.69
N ARG A 103 11.82 4.39 -18.60
CA ARG A 103 12.25 3.51 -19.74
C ARG A 103 13.00 2.27 -19.24
N VAL A 104 13.84 2.40 -18.21
CA VAL A 104 14.52 1.25 -17.58
C VAL A 104 13.48 0.27 -17.02
N PHE A 105 12.51 0.77 -16.27
CA PHE A 105 11.44 -0.08 -15.70
C PHE A 105 10.52 -0.65 -16.78
N ALA A 106 10.22 0.08 -17.85
CA ALA A 106 9.49 -0.45 -19.00
C ALA A 106 10.20 -1.67 -19.60
N GLY A 107 11.53 -1.58 -19.76
CA GLY A 107 12.34 -2.72 -20.21
C GLY A 107 12.34 -3.90 -19.24
N LEU A 108 12.39 -3.66 -17.93
CA LEU A 108 12.37 -4.72 -16.90
C LEU A 108 11.03 -5.47 -16.85
N TYR A 109 9.93 -4.79 -17.12
CA TYR A 109 8.58 -5.35 -17.09
C TYR A 109 8.08 -5.83 -18.46
N ASP A 110 8.89 -5.74 -19.53
CA ASP A 110 8.48 -6.02 -20.91
C ASP A 110 7.29 -5.13 -21.37
N VAL A 111 7.26 -3.87 -20.94
CA VAL A 111 6.23 -2.90 -21.30
C VAL A 111 6.67 -2.13 -22.54
N PRO A 112 5.78 -1.90 -23.53
CA PRO A 112 6.10 -1.09 -24.71
C PRO A 112 6.58 0.32 -24.31
N ARG A 113 7.59 0.85 -25.03
CA ARG A 113 8.18 2.17 -24.72
C ARG A 113 7.18 3.31 -24.81
N GLU A 114 6.14 3.14 -25.61
CA GLU A 114 5.03 4.08 -25.79
C GLU A 114 4.17 4.26 -24.51
N ALA A 115 4.29 3.35 -23.54
CA ALA A 115 3.65 3.52 -22.24
C ALA A 115 4.31 4.63 -21.40
N VAL A 116 5.60 4.89 -21.60
CA VAL A 116 6.34 5.89 -20.79
C VAL A 116 5.79 7.30 -20.97
N PRO A 117 5.63 7.87 -22.20
CA PRO A 117 5.02 9.19 -22.37
C PRO A 117 3.62 9.28 -21.77
N ARG A 118 2.78 8.24 -21.92
CA ARG A 118 1.44 8.20 -21.33
C ARG A 118 1.46 8.25 -19.80
N MET A 119 2.44 7.61 -19.17
CA MET A 119 2.60 7.66 -17.71
C MET A 119 3.11 9.03 -17.26
N ILE A 120 4.02 9.65 -18.01
CA ILE A 120 4.51 11.00 -17.74
C ILE A 120 3.33 11.99 -17.75
N GLU A 121 2.53 11.99 -18.80
CA GLU A 121 1.32 12.82 -18.92
C GLU A 121 0.32 12.54 -17.79
N ARG A 122 -0.03 11.26 -17.56
CA ARG A 122 -1.03 10.85 -16.56
C ARG A 122 -0.67 11.29 -15.14
N PHE A 123 0.63 11.29 -14.82
CA PHE A 123 1.14 11.68 -13.50
C PHE A 123 1.63 13.12 -13.46
N GLU A 124 1.34 13.93 -14.51
CA GLU A 124 1.70 15.35 -14.59
C GLU A 124 3.21 15.57 -14.36
N LEU A 125 4.02 14.73 -15.01
CA LEU A 125 5.48 14.72 -14.90
C LEU A 125 6.16 15.43 -16.08
N ASP A 126 5.41 15.92 -17.07
CA ASP A 126 5.94 16.56 -18.27
C ASP A 126 6.97 17.67 -17.98
N PRO A 127 6.74 18.60 -17.01
CA PRO A 127 7.69 19.68 -16.73
C PRO A 127 9.03 19.20 -16.17
N MET A 128 9.08 17.98 -15.64
CA MET A 128 10.27 17.41 -15.00
C MET A 128 10.75 16.09 -15.64
N ALA A 129 10.18 15.74 -16.81
CA ALA A 129 10.49 14.46 -17.48
C ALA A 129 11.98 14.27 -17.76
N ASP A 130 12.66 15.36 -18.13
CA ASP A 130 14.09 15.39 -18.46
C ASP A 130 14.98 15.88 -17.29
N GLN A 131 14.40 16.04 -16.09
CA GLN A 131 15.17 16.39 -14.89
C GLN A 131 15.68 15.13 -14.20
N PRO A 132 16.91 15.11 -13.63
CA PRO A 132 17.39 14.04 -12.79
C PRO A 132 16.45 13.79 -11.60
N PHE A 133 16.17 12.52 -11.30
CA PHE A 133 15.24 12.16 -10.22
C PHE A 133 15.67 12.74 -8.86
N GLY A 134 16.99 12.82 -8.62
CA GLY A 134 17.52 13.37 -7.38
C GLY A 134 17.33 14.88 -7.17
N GLU A 135 16.97 15.62 -8.22
CA GLU A 135 16.72 17.07 -8.15
C GLU A 135 15.23 17.40 -7.95
N LEU A 136 14.37 16.38 -7.94
CA LEU A 136 12.94 16.54 -7.76
C LEU A 136 12.59 16.83 -6.30
N SER A 137 11.53 17.61 -6.07
CA SER A 137 10.90 17.70 -4.75
C SER A 137 10.34 16.33 -4.34
N LEU A 138 10.15 16.11 -3.04
CA LEU A 138 9.65 14.85 -2.51
C LEU A 138 8.28 14.46 -3.11
N GLY A 139 7.38 15.43 -3.28
CA GLY A 139 6.08 15.20 -3.95
C GLY A 139 6.23 14.81 -5.43
N GLN A 140 7.18 15.40 -6.15
CA GLN A 140 7.49 15.00 -7.53
C GLN A 140 8.08 13.59 -7.58
N GLN A 141 9.00 13.25 -6.64
CA GLN A 141 9.56 11.91 -6.51
C GLN A 141 8.46 10.87 -6.21
N THR A 142 7.53 11.20 -5.31
CA THR A 142 6.39 10.34 -4.99
C THR A 142 5.52 10.08 -6.23
N ARG A 143 5.19 11.13 -7.01
CA ARG A 143 4.43 10.98 -8.27
C ARG A 143 5.17 10.11 -9.29
N ALA A 144 6.47 10.33 -9.46
CA ALA A 144 7.30 9.51 -10.35
C ALA A 144 7.37 8.04 -9.88
N GLY A 145 7.48 7.81 -8.56
CA GLY A 145 7.41 6.48 -7.95
C GLY A 145 6.09 5.77 -8.20
N LEU A 146 4.97 6.49 -8.12
CA LEU A 146 3.63 5.95 -8.45
C LEU A 146 3.50 5.65 -9.95
N ALA A 147 3.98 6.54 -10.83
CA ALA A 147 4.02 6.30 -12.27
C ALA A 147 4.80 5.02 -12.60
N ARG A 148 5.97 4.82 -11.96
CA ARG A 148 6.76 3.60 -12.08
C ARG A 148 5.99 2.36 -11.59
N ALA A 149 5.35 2.44 -10.41
CA ALA A 149 4.62 1.33 -9.82
C ALA A 149 3.43 0.87 -10.67
N LEU A 150 2.85 1.78 -11.45
CA LEU A 150 1.69 1.53 -12.31
C LEU A 150 2.05 1.32 -13.80
N LEU A 151 3.32 1.45 -14.17
CA LEU A 151 3.79 1.40 -15.55
C LEU A 151 3.44 0.10 -16.28
N HIS A 152 3.49 -1.03 -15.57
CA HIS A 152 3.25 -2.37 -16.12
C HIS A 152 1.81 -2.86 -15.94
N ASP A 153 0.90 -1.95 -15.63
CA ASP A 153 -0.53 -2.21 -15.54
C ASP A 153 -0.93 -3.27 -14.50
N PRO A 154 -0.52 -3.11 -13.22
CA PRO A 154 -0.81 -4.10 -12.18
C PRO A 154 -2.29 -4.15 -11.81
N ASP A 155 -2.73 -5.28 -11.23
CA ASP A 155 -4.07 -5.48 -10.67
C ASP A 155 -4.11 -5.15 -9.16
N LEU A 156 -2.95 -5.11 -8.49
CA LEU A 156 -2.77 -4.75 -7.09
C LEU A 156 -1.69 -3.69 -6.96
N LEU A 157 -1.99 -2.61 -6.24
CA LEU A 157 -1.00 -1.61 -5.84
C LEU A 157 -0.73 -1.71 -4.34
N VAL A 158 0.51 -1.91 -3.97
CA VAL A 158 0.97 -1.93 -2.58
C VAL A 158 1.71 -0.63 -2.30
N LEU A 159 1.26 0.10 -1.30
CA LEU A 159 1.78 1.41 -0.93
C LEU A 159 2.25 1.38 0.53
N ASP A 160 3.54 1.65 0.76
CA ASP A 160 4.08 1.76 2.11
C ASP A 160 4.30 3.24 2.45
N GLU A 161 3.38 3.81 3.24
CA GLU A 161 3.40 5.19 3.72
C GLU A 161 3.64 6.25 2.62
N PRO A 162 2.89 6.24 1.50
CA PRO A 162 3.23 7.00 0.30
C PRO A 162 3.11 8.52 0.47
N THR A 163 2.51 9.00 1.54
CA THR A 163 2.24 10.43 1.80
C THR A 163 2.88 10.94 3.09
N ALA A 164 3.54 10.06 3.86
CA ALA A 164 4.01 10.35 5.23
C ALA A 164 4.96 11.56 5.37
N SER A 165 5.63 11.95 4.29
CA SER A 165 6.60 13.05 4.30
C SER A 165 6.22 14.17 3.33
N LEU A 166 4.96 14.22 2.91
CA LEU A 166 4.46 15.22 1.97
C LEU A 166 3.74 16.35 2.72
N ASP A 167 3.85 17.56 2.18
CA ASP A 167 2.99 18.67 2.60
C ASP A 167 1.52 18.32 2.37
N PRO A 168 0.58 18.82 3.20
CA PRO A 168 -0.85 18.48 3.14
C PRO A 168 -1.46 18.60 1.75
N ASP A 169 -1.17 19.67 1.01
CA ASP A 169 -1.68 19.91 -0.34
C ASP A 169 -1.18 18.88 -1.34
N ILE A 170 0.09 18.46 -1.20
CA ILE A 170 0.70 17.46 -2.08
C ILE A 170 0.19 16.07 -1.73
N ALA A 171 0.02 15.77 -0.45
CA ALA A 171 -0.58 14.54 0.03
C ALA A 171 -2.01 14.39 -0.52
N ASP A 172 -2.83 15.46 -0.45
CA ASP A 172 -4.19 15.44 -1.00
C ASP A 172 -4.22 15.19 -2.50
N LYS A 173 -3.40 15.90 -3.29
CA LYS A 173 -3.28 15.67 -4.74
C LYS A 173 -2.86 14.23 -5.06
N THR A 174 -1.97 13.65 -4.26
CA THR A 174 -1.53 12.26 -4.40
C THR A 174 -2.68 11.29 -4.13
N ARG A 175 -3.47 11.52 -3.07
CA ARG A 175 -4.67 10.72 -2.76
C ARG A 175 -5.70 10.79 -3.89
N GLN A 176 -6.01 11.99 -4.38
CA GLN A 176 -6.96 12.20 -5.49
C GLN A 176 -6.52 11.44 -6.77
N LEU A 177 -5.22 11.47 -7.06
CA LEU A 177 -4.65 10.72 -8.18
C LEU A 177 -4.82 9.21 -8.00
N LEU A 178 -4.53 8.66 -6.82
CA LEU A 178 -4.73 7.24 -6.50
C LEU A 178 -6.19 6.82 -6.64
N LEU A 179 -7.13 7.61 -6.09
CA LEU A 179 -8.56 7.34 -6.19
C LEU A 179 -9.07 7.41 -7.64
N ARG A 180 -8.52 8.29 -8.47
CA ARG A 180 -8.81 8.36 -9.91
C ARG A 180 -8.37 7.07 -10.61
N VAL A 181 -7.10 6.67 -10.41
CA VAL A 181 -6.52 5.45 -11.01
C VAL A 181 -7.31 4.21 -10.58
N ARG A 182 -7.67 4.11 -9.29
CA ARG A 182 -8.52 3.03 -8.78
C ARG A 182 -9.85 2.94 -9.53
N ARG A 183 -10.58 4.07 -9.63
CA ARG A 183 -11.91 4.10 -10.29
C ARG A 183 -11.86 3.71 -11.76
N GLU A 184 -10.83 4.15 -12.48
CA GLU A 184 -10.69 3.87 -13.89
C GLU A 184 -10.40 2.40 -14.18
N ARG A 185 -9.78 1.66 -13.25
CA ARG A 185 -9.18 0.35 -13.51
C ARG A 185 -9.71 -0.78 -12.64
N GLY A 186 -10.48 -0.49 -11.61
CA GLY A 186 -10.86 -1.48 -10.62
C GLY A 186 -9.65 -2.05 -9.85
N LEU A 187 -8.62 -1.20 -9.65
CA LEU A 187 -7.37 -1.57 -9.02
C LEU A 187 -7.58 -1.89 -7.52
N ALA A 188 -7.08 -3.04 -7.07
CA ALA A 188 -6.99 -3.31 -5.64
C ALA A 188 -5.81 -2.52 -5.04
N ILE A 189 -5.96 -1.95 -3.86
CA ILE A 189 -4.91 -1.19 -3.19
C ILE A 189 -4.75 -1.67 -1.75
N LEU A 190 -3.53 -2.03 -1.37
CA LEU A 190 -3.13 -2.21 0.02
C LEU A 190 -2.28 -1.01 0.44
N TYR A 191 -2.83 -0.18 1.30
CA TYR A 191 -2.28 1.12 1.69
C TYR A 191 -1.83 1.09 3.15
N SER A 192 -0.52 1.14 3.43
CA SER A 192 -0.08 1.32 4.81
C SER A 192 -0.02 2.80 5.17
N SER A 193 -0.52 3.16 6.34
CA SER A 193 -0.41 4.51 6.89
C SER A 193 -0.40 4.49 8.42
N HIS A 194 0.13 5.55 9.00
CA HIS A 194 -0.08 5.92 10.39
C HIS A 194 -0.91 7.21 10.51
N ASN A 195 -1.32 7.82 9.38
CA ASN A 195 -2.19 8.99 9.33
C ASN A 195 -3.64 8.55 9.19
N MET A 196 -4.41 8.76 10.24
CA MET A 196 -5.79 8.26 10.35
C MET A 196 -6.78 9.01 9.45
N THR A 197 -6.59 10.32 9.28
CA THR A 197 -7.44 11.14 8.39
C THR A 197 -7.35 10.67 6.93
N GLU A 198 -6.14 10.35 6.46
CA GLU A 198 -5.95 9.84 5.10
C GLU A 198 -6.68 8.53 4.85
N VAL A 199 -6.73 7.70 5.88
CA VAL A 199 -7.33 6.38 5.79
C VAL A 199 -8.85 6.47 5.72
N GLU A 200 -9.45 7.38 6.46
CA GLU A 200 -10.90 7.66 6.38
C GLU A 200 -11.31 8.09 4.97
N ASP A 201 -10.47 8.89 4.30
CA ASP A 201 -10.74 9.44 2.97
C ASP A 201 -10.54 8.42 1.84
N VAL A 202 -9.62 7.47 2.00
CA VAL A 202 -9.13 6.64 0.88
C VAL A 202 -9.60 5.19 0.97
N CYS A 203 -9.76 4.64 2.20
CA CYS A 203 -9.94 3.21 2.38
C CYS A 203 -11.40 2.79 2.49
N ASP A 204 -11.78 1.73 1.78
CA ASP A 204 -13.09 1.08 1.96
C ASP A 204 -13.14 0.32 3.28
N ARG A 205 -12.01 -0.28 3.66
CA ARG A 205 -11.84 -1.09 4.87
C ARG A 205 -10.45 -0.89 5.45
N VAL A 206 -10.37 -1.01 6.77
CA VAL A 206 -9.12 -0.89 7.51
C VAL A 206 -8.84 -2.17 8.28
N VAL A 207 -7.55 -2.51 8.38
CA VAL A 207 -7.00 -3.60 9.20
C VAL A 207 -6.04 -2.96 10.18
N PHE A 208 -6.42 -2.91 11.44
CA PHE A 208 -5.60 -2.31 12.48
C PHE A 208 -4.67 -3.36 13.08
N VAL A 209 -3.36 -3.12 12.97
CA VAL A 209 -2.30 -4.02 13.45
C VAL A 209 -1.65 -3.45 14.69
N HIS A 210 -1.58 -4.28 15.73
CA HIS A 210 -0.87 -3.97 16.96
C HIS A 210 -0.05 -5.19 17.38
N HIS A 211 1.24 -5.00 17.66
CA HIS A 211 2.18 -6.09 18.01
C HIS A 211 2.11 -7.32 17.08
N GLY A 212 1.99 -7.08 15.78
CA GLY A 212 1.96 -8.13 14.76
C GLY A 212 0.66 -8.95 14.68
N ARG A 213 -0.43 -8.47 15.30
CA ARG A 213 -1.76 -9.09 15.27
C ARG A 213 -2.80 -8.10 14.75
N VAL A 214 -3.85 -8.60 14.11
CA VAL A 214 -5.04 -7.80 13.80
C VAL A 214 -5.82 -7.60 15.10
N VAL A 215 -6.09 -6.35 15.45
CA VAL A 215 -6.86 -6.01 16.66
C VAL A 215 -8.24 -5.43 16.33
N ALA A 216 -8.42 -4.87 15.14
CA ALA A 216 -9.72 -4.43 14.63
C ALA A 216 -9.70 -4.47 13.10
N GLU A 217 -10.85 -4.79 12.50
CA GLU A 217 -11.02 -4.85 11.04
C GLU A 217 -12.45 -4.48 10.67
N GLY A 218 -12.62 -3.65 9.63
CA GLY A 218 -13.92 -3.22 9.15
C GLY A 218 -13.85 -1.91 8.36
N THR A 219 -15.00 -1.32 8.04
CA THR A 219 -15.00 0.07 7.54
C THR A 219 -14.47 1.01 8.64
N PRO A 220 -13.90 2.18 8.31
CA PRO A 220 -13.42 3.12 9.32
C PRO A 220 -14.46 3.38 10.43
N LEU A 221 -15.71 3.62 10.04
CA LEU A 221 -16.82 3.82 10.98
C LEU A 221 -17.10 2.58 11.85
N ALA A 222 -17.05 1.37 11.29
CA ALA A 222 -17.26 0.13 12.04
C ALA A 222 -16.18 -0.09 13.09
N VAL A 223 -14.92 0.18 12.73
CA VAL A 223 -13.77 0.08 13.64
C VAL A 223 -13.86 1.14 14.75
N SER A 224 -14.25 2.38 14.42
CA SER A 224 -14.47 3.41 15.44
C SER A 224 -15.53 2.99 16.46
N ARG A 225 -16.66 2.45 16.01
CA ARG A 225 -17.72 1.92 16.89
C ARG A 225 -17.24 0.75 17.76
N GLN A 226 -16.50 -0.18 17.17
CA GLN A 226 -15.99 -1.36 17.89
C GLN A 226 -15.03 -0.97 19.00
N VAL A 227 -14.16 0.01 18.76
CA VAL A 227 -13.08 0.37 19.69
C VAL A 227 -13.55 1.41 20.73
N LEU A 228 -14.32 2.42 20.31
CA LEU A 228 -14.72 3.53 21.18
C LEU A 228 -16.07 3.33 21.87
N GLY A 229 -16.90 2.41 21.38
CA GLY A 229 -18.27 2.17 21.87
C GLY A 229 -19.33 2.94 21.08
N SER A 230 -20.61 2.54 21.25
CA SER A 230 -21.73 3.08 20.48
C SER A 230 -22.07 4.56 20.76
N ASP A 231 -21.67 5.09 21.90
CA ASP A 231 -22.06 6.43 22.36
C ASP A 231 -21.15 7.55 21.85
N ALA A 232 -20.04 7.19 21.16
CA ALA A 232 -19.05 8.14 20.62
C ALA A 232 -19.37 8.62 19.20
N LEU A 233 -20.59 8.47 18.71
CA LEU A 233 -20.96 8.42 17.29
C LEU A 233 -20.91 9.73 16.50
N ASP A 234 -20.94 10.90 17.14
CA ASP A 234 -21.04 12.18 16.40
C ASP A 234 -19.69 12.87 16.11
N ALA A 235 -18.58 12.36 16.67
CA ALA A 235 -17.26 12.99 16.50
C ALA A 235 -16.05 12.02 16.60
N ALA A 236 -16.26 10.70 16.66
CA ALA A 236 -15.15 9.77 16.89
C ALA A 236 -14.29 9.61 15.64
N SER A 237 -13.11 10.20 15.65
CA SER A 237 -12.12 10.09 14.59
C SER A 237 -11.32 8.78 14.72
N MET A 238 -10.80 8.26 13.60
CA MET A 238 -9.85 7.15 13.60
C MET A 238 -8.59 7.47 14.42
N GLU A 239 -8.30 8.74 14.67
CA GLU A 239 -7.19 9.18 15.52
C GLU A 239 -7.44 8.80 17.01
N GLU A 240 -8.67 8.94 17.51
CA GLU A 240 -9.04 8.49 18.86
C GLU A 240 -8.96 6.96 18.99
N VAL A 241 -9.39 6.24 17.93
CA VAL A 241 -9.23 4.79 17.84
C VAL A 241 -7.76 4.39 17.96
N PHE A 242 -6.90 5.06 17.18
CA PHE A 242 -5.46 4.83 17.22
C PHE A 242 -4.87 5.06 18.61
N LEU A 243 -5.21 6.18 19.24
CA LEU A 243 -4.73 6.52 20.58
C LEU A 243 -5.17 5.50 21.62
N LYS A 244 -6.41 5.04 21.55
CA LYS A 244 -6.94 4.02 22.48
C LYS A 244 -6.23 2.68 22.30
N ILE A 245 -6.11 2.17 21.06
CA ILE A 245 -5.42 0.91 20.79
C ILE A 245 -3.93 0.98 21.18
N SER A 246 -3.29 2.14 20.96
CA SER A 246 -1.87 2.32 21.26
C SER A 246 -1.57 2.39 22.74
N ARG A 247 -2.54 2.86 23.58
CA ARG A 247 -2.39 2.99 25.03
C ARG A 247 -2.80 1.73 25.79
N ASP A 248 -3.95 1.18 25.44
CA ASP A 248 -4.63 0.18 26.28
C ASP A 248 -4.46 -1.25 25.72
N GLY A 249 -4.06 -1.41 24.46
CA GLY A 249 -4.31 -2.63 23.70
C GLY A 249 -5.83 -2.87 23.58
N VAL A 250 -6.29 -3.66 22.64
CA VAL A 250 -7.68 -4.15 22.66
C VAL A 250 -7.69 -5.39 23.54
N ALA A 251 -8.39 -5.30 24.68
CA ALA A 251 -8.63 -6.44 25.57
C ALA A 251 -9.48 -7.51 24.87
#